data_b12145a1bd55d71e59a1e82a125a34c7
#
_entry.id   b12145a1bd55d71e59a1e82a125a34c7
#
_cell.length_a   1.000
_cell.length_b   1.000
_cell.length_c   1.000
_cell.angle_alpha   90.00
_cell.angle_beta   90.00
_cell.angle_gamma   90.00
#
_symmetry.space_group_name_H-M   'P 1'
#
loop_
_entity.id
_entity.type
_entity.pdbx_description
1 polymer ?
#
loop_
_entity_poly.entity_id
_entity_poly.type
_entity_poly.pdbx_seq_one_letter_code
_entity_poly.pdbx_strand_id
1 'polypeptide(L)'
;MSVTVNAAMSATVNSEVQQVGRWEPDSRGRLREAAFELYAERGFDQTAAAQIAARAGLTERTFFRHFADKREVIFAGSALLQDQLVRGVAEAPLGLGALEAVGYGLQAAASLLGQSRRDLAAKRQAVIAANPELRERELSKLAGYAAAIAEALRRRGVADPHATLAAEAGTTVLRVAIEEWANGDLGRELSTLVEESLAQLRALTVGS
;
A
#
# COMPACT_ATOMS: atom_id res chain seq x y z
N MET A 1 -30.59 44.49 45.71
CA MET A 1 -29.15 44.41 46.05
C MET A 1 -28.69 42.98 45.84
N SER A 2 -27.61 42.83 45.05
CA SER A 2 -26.76 41.66 44.93
C SER A 2 -27.29 40.44 44.19
N VAL A 3 -26.98 40.36 42.91
CA VAL A 3 -26.52 39.10 42.26
C VAL A 3 -25.51 39.51 41.20
N THR A 4 -24.24 39.51 41.52
CA THR A 4 -23.17 39.59 40.53
C THR A 4 -21.88 39.01 41.10
N VAL A 5 -21.82 37.71 41.23
CA VAL A 5 -20.54 36.93 41.35
C VAL A 5 -20.84 35.51 40.90
N ASN A 6 -20.70 35.18 39.64
CA ASN A 6 -20.44 33.79 39.18
C ASN A 6 -20.12 33.65 37.68
N ALA A 7 -19.62 34.67 37.03
CA ALA A 7 -19.26 34.57 35.60
C ALA A 7 -17.75 34.46 35.32
N ALA A 8 -16.90 34.61 36.32
CA ALA A 8 -15.44 34.63 36.12
C ALA A 8 -14.74 33.28 36.37
N MET A 9 -15.38 32.29 36.98
CA MET A 9 -14.75 30.98 37.23
C MET A 9 -15.00 29.90 36.18
N SER A 10 -15.95 30.13 35.27
CA SER A 10 -16.24 29.16 34.20
C SER A 10 -15.38 29.33 32.93
N ALA A 11 -14.73 30.48 32.76
CA ALA A 11 -13.92 30.72 31.56
C ALA A 11 -12.49 30.17 31.66
N THR A 12 -11.95 29.94 32.85
CA THR A 12 -10.56 29.48 33.04
C THR A 12 -10.44 27.96 32.99
N VAL A 13 -11.50 27.22 33.28
CA VAL A 13 -11.48 25.75 33.23
C VAL A 13 -11.65 25.21 31.80
N ASN A 14 -12.24 26.02 30.90
CA ASN A 14 -12.50 25.59 29.52
C ASN A 14 -11.33 25.78 28.56
N SER A 15 -10.27 26.52 28.95
CA SER A 15 -9.09 26.70 28.12
C SER A 15 -7.99 25.65 28.35
N GLU A 16 -7.99 24.97 29.50
CA GLU A 16 -7.02 23.91 29.79
C GLU A 16 -7.43 22.51 29.29
N VAL A 17 -8.73 22.28 29.04
CA VAL A 17 -9.23 20.99 28.54
C VAL A 17 -9.08 20.87 27.00
N GLN A 18 -8.83 21.96 26.28
CA GLN A 18 -8.68 21.95 24.83
C GLN A 18 -7.23 21.69 24.34
N GLN A 19 -6.28 21.45 25.23
CA GLN A 19 -4.87 21.17 24.86
C GLN A 19 -4.48 19.70 25.00
N VAL A 20 -5.42 18.79 25.28
CA VAL A 20 -5.15 17.34 25.30
C VAL A 20 -5.55 16.72 23.97
N GLY A 21 -4.57 16.53 23.09
CA GLY A 21 -4.69 15.64 21.94
C GLY A 21 -5.05 16.30 20.62
N ARG A 22 -4.23 17.26 20.17
CA ARG A 22 -4.10 17.50 18.73
C ARG A 22 -3.48 16.26 18.12
N TRP A 23 -4.32 15.24 17.88
CA TRP A 23 -3.98 14.14 17.01
C TRP A 23 -3.66 14.75 15.64
N GLU A 24 -2.38 14.91 15.33
CA GLU A 24 -1.99 15.25 13.97
C GLU A 24 -2.39 14.07 13.08
N PRO A 25 -3.38 14.26 12.19
CA PRO A 25 -3.76 13.20 11.29
C PRO A 25 -2.54 12.86 10.41
N ASP A 26 -2.24 11.55 10.32
CA ASP A 26 -1.27 11.00 9.38
C ASP A 26 0.23 11.12 9.70
N SER A 27 0.62 10.93 10.97
CA SER A 27 2.05 10.75 11.33
C SER A 27 2.72 9.65 10.49
N ARG A 28 1.98 8.58 10.15
CA ARG A 28 2.50 7.47 9.34
C ARG A 28 2.76 7.88 7.90
N GLY A 29 1.88 8.66 7.27
CA GLY A 29 2.07 9.20 5.94
C GLY A 29 3.22 10.18 5.87
N ARG A 30 3.32 11.11 6.83
CA ARG A 30 4.45 12.06 6.95
C ARG A 30 5.80 11.35 7.06
N LEU A 31 5.89 10.31 7.90
CA LEU A 31 7.10 9.50 8.01
C LEU A 31 7.46 8.81 6.69
N ARG A 32 6.46 8.30 5.97
CA ARG A 32 6.66 7.64 4.69
C ARG A 32 7.13 8.61 3.61
N GLU A 33 6.53 9.77 3.54
CA GLU A 33 6.91 10.84 2.60
C GLU A 33 8.35 11.30 2.86
N ALA A 34 8.67 11.65 4.11
CA ALA A 34 10.01 12.04 4.54
C ALA A 34 11.06 10.94 4.27
N ALA A 35 10.70 9.66 4.43
CA ALA A 35 11.60 8.56 4.12
C ALA A 35 11.93 8.50 2.62
N PHE A 36 10.94 8.59 1.73
CA PHE A 36 11.16 8.54 0.29
C PHE A 36 11.92 9.76 -0.24
N GLU A 37 11.72 10.93 0.35
CA GLU A 37 12.55 12.11 0.06
C GLU A 37 14.02 11.85 0.41
N LEU A 38 14.29 11.38 1.63
CA LEU A 38 15.66 11.10 2.08
C LEU A 38 16.31 9.95 1.30
N TYR A 39 15.55 8.91 0.91
CA TYR A 39 16.07 7.84 0.07
C TYR A 39 16.45 8.34 -1.32
N ALA A 40 15.70 9.28 -1.88
CA ALA A 40 16.04 9.91 -3.16
C ALA A 40 17.26 10.86 -3.05
N GLU A 41 17.37 11.60 -1.94
CA GLU A 41 18.46 12.57 -1.73
C GLU A 41 19.82 11.90 -1.41
N ARG A 42 19.82 10.84 -0.61
CA ARG A 42 21.04 10.29 0.03
C ARG A 42 21.21 8.79 -0.20
N GLY A 43 20.22 8.13 -0.76
CA GLY A 43 20.15 6.68 -0.85
C GLY A 43 19.59 6.04 0.43
N PHE A 44 19.13 4.81 0.26
CA PHE A 44 18.54 4.02 1.34
C PHE A 44 19.52 3.75 2.48
N ASP A 45 20.76 3.35 2.17
CA ASP A 45 21.74 2.93 3.18
C ASP A 45 22.16 4.09 4.10
N GLN A 46 22.31 5.30 3.55
CA GLN A 46 22.76 6.49 4.28
C GLN A 46 21.64 7.18 5.07
N THR A 47 20.41 6.64 5.04
CA THR A 47 19.27 7.20 5.73
C THR A 47 18.99 6.45 7.03
N ALA A 48 18.96 7.16 8.16
CA ALA A 48 18.62 6.61 9.48
C ALA A 48 17.17 6.94 9.88
N ALA A 49 16.56 6.11 10.75
CA ALA A 49 15.21 6.33 11.29
C ALA A 49 15.06 7.69 11.98
N ALA A 50 16.08 8.11 12.74
CA ALA A 50 16.12 9.42 13.40
C ALA A 50 16.01 10.59 12.39
N GLN A 51 16.68 10.49 11.24
CA GLN A 51 16.64 11.49 10.19
C GLN A 51 15.25 11.55 9.52
N ILE A 52 14.61 10.38 9.31
CA ILE A 52 13.24 10.30 8.79
C ILE A 52 12.27 10.98 9.77
N ALA A 53 12.38 10.67 11.06
CA ALA A 53 11.54 11.27 12.08
C ALA A 53 11.73 12.79 12.13
N ALA A 54 12.96 13.27 12.14
CA ALA A 54 13.29 14.71 12.16
C ALA A 54 12.73 15.43 10.90
N ARG A 55 12.90 14.87 9.70
CA ARG A 55 12.36 15.40 8.45
C ARG A 55 10.83 15.49 8.48
N ALA A 56 10.17 14.51 9.09
CA ALA A 56 8.72 14.47 9.27
C ALA A 56 8.22 15.43 10.38
N GLY A 57 9.10 16.11 11.13
CA GLY A 57 8.74 16.92 12.29
C GLY A 57 8.25 16.08 13.47
N LEU A 58 8.74 14.84 13.60
CA LEU A 58 8.36 13.87 14.63
C LEU A 58 9.59 13.39 15.40
N THR A 59 9.34 12.66 16.48
CA THR A 59 10.41 12.05 17.28
C THR A 59 10.75 10.65 16.75
N GLU A 60 11.98 10.20 17.00
CA GLU A 60 12.40 8.83 16.70
C GLU A 60 11.53 7.78 17.41
N ARG A 61 11.08 8.07 18.65
CA ARG A 61 10.10 7.24 19.37
C ARG A 61 8.79 7.13 18.59
N THR A 62 8.35 8.20 17.94
CA THR A 62 7.15 8.18 17.08
C THR A 62 7.37 7.32 15.84
N PHE A 63 8.57 7.37 15.25
CA PHE A 63 8.93 6.49 14.14
C PHE A 63 8.79 5.01 14.55
N PHE A 64 9.45 4.59 15.63
CA PHE A 64 9.42 3.18 16.08
C PHE A 64 8.06 2.72 16.60
N ARG A 65 7.14 3.62 16.91
CA ARG A 65 5.73 3.28 17.17
C ARG A 65 5.01 2.83 15.90
N HIS A 66 5.39 3.34 14.73
CA HIS A 66 4.73 3.06 13.45
C HIS A 66 5.45 2.03 12.59
N PHE A 67 6.77 1.94 12.70
CA PHE A 67 7.63 1.10 11.87
C PHE A 67 8.71 0.44 12.71
N ALA A 68 8.92 -0.87 12.54
CA ALA A 68 9.97 -1.60 13.24
C ALA A 68 11.37 -1.16 12.80
N ASP A 69 11.54 -0.85 11.52
CA ASP A 69 12.77 -0.34 10.92
C ASP A 69 12.49 0.52 9.66
N LYS A 70 13.54 1.09 9.07
CA LYS A 70 13.43 1.92 7.85
C LYS A 70 12.96 1.15 6.62
N ARG A 71 13.14 -0.19 6.57
CA ARG A 71 12.65 -1.06 5.50
C ARG A 71 11.13 -1.18 5.54
N GLU A 72 10.54 -1.25 6.73
CA GLU A 72 9.10 -1.34 6.90
C GLU A 72 8.35 -0.13 6.31
N VAL A 73 9.00 1.03 6.24
CA VAL A 73 8.41 2.22 5.60
C VAL A 73 8.12 1.97 4.12
N ILE A 74 9.04 1.28 3.42
CA ILE A 74 8.93 0.98 1.98
C ILE A 74 7.76 0.03 1.71
N PHE A 75 7.53 -0.91 2.63
CA PHE A 75 6.47 -1.92 2.54
C PHE A 75 5.19 -1.53 3.30
N ALA A 76 5.10 -0.28 3.74
CA ALA A 76 3.91 0.24 4.39
C ALA A 76 2.68 0.13 3.47
N GLY A 77 1.61 -0.51 3.97
CA GLY A 77 0.40 -0.75 3.20
C GLY A 77 0.34 -2.12 2.50
N SER A 78 1.41 -2.94 2.54
CA SER A 78 1.42 -4.28 1.94
C SER A 78 0.30 -5.18 2.47
N ALA A 79 0.04 -5.14 3.78
CA ALA A 79 -1.06 -5.91 4.38
C ALA A 79 -2.42 -5.46 3.86
N LEU A 80 -2.66 -4.15 3.79
CA LEU A 80 -3.92 -3.62 3.25
C LEU A 80 -4.10 -3.97 1.76
N LEU A 81 -3.02 -3.95 0.98
CA LEU A 81 -3.05 -4.37 -0.42
C LEU A 81 -3.42 -5.85 -0.53
N GLN A 82 -2.81 -6.71 0.29
CA GLN A 82 -3.15 -8.14 0.35
C GLN A 82 -4.61 -8.36 0.73
N ASP A 83 -5.12 -7.65 1.73
CA ASP A 83 -6.51 -7.75 2.16
C ASP A 83 -7.49 -7.36 1.04
N GLN A 84 -7.17 -6.33 0.25
CA GLN A 84 -7.98 -5.94 -0.91
C GLN A 84 -7.94 -6.99 -2.03
N LEU A 85 -6.76 -7.56 -2.32
CA LEU A 85 -6.63 -8.66 -3.27
C LEU A 85 -7.50 -9.85 -2.88
N VAL A 86 -7.39 -10.31 -1.63
CA VAL A 86 -8.16 -11.45 -1.11
C VAL A 86 -9.66 -11.17 -1.09
N ARG A 87 -10.06 -9.97 -0.65
CA ARG A 87 -11.46 -9.56 -0.61
C ARG A 87 -12.06 -9.52 -2.00
N GLY A 88 -11.40 -8.86 -2.96
CA GLY A 88 -11.90 -8.78 -4.33
C GLY A 88 -12.06 -10.16 -4.98
N VAL A 89 -11.11 -11.08 -4.74
CA VAL A 89 -11.26 -12.49 -5.17
C VAL A 89 -12.47 -13.15 -4.51
N ALA A 90 -12.66 -12.97 -3.20
CA ALA A 90 -13.76 -13.59 -2.47
C ALA A 90 -15.14 -13.05 -2.90
N GLU A 91 -15.23 -11.75 -3.20
CA GLU A 91 -16.46 -11.05 -3.61
C GLU A 91 -16.76 -11.16 -5.11
N ALA A 92 -15.86 -11.73 -5.91
CA ALA A 92 -16.09 -11.95 -7.34
C ALA A 92 -17.35 -12.80 -7.57
N PRO A 93 -18.15 -12.54 -8.62
CA PRO A 93 -19.35 -13.32 -8.95
C PRO A 93 -19.10 -14.82 -8.98
N LEU A 94 -20.10 -15.60 -8.57
CA LEU A 94 -20.04 -17.07 -8.65
C LEU A 94 -20.04 -17.52 -10.12
N GLY A 95 -19.35 -18.63 -10.40
CA GLY A 95 -19.28 -19.20 -11.75
C GLY A 95 -18.18 -18.63 -12.64
N LEU A 96 -17.45 -17.61 -12.19
CA LEU A 96 -16.28 -17.11 -12.91
C LEU A 96 -15.11 -18.10 -12.82
N GLY A 97 -14.29 -18.13 -13.88
CA GLY A 97 -13.02 -18.85 -13.88
C GLY A 97 -12.02 -18.27 -12.88
N ALA A 98 -11.01 -19.07 -12.50
CA ALA A 98 -10.02 -18.67 -11.48
C ALA A 98 -9.33 -17.34 -11.81
N LEU A 99 -8.84 -17.17 -13.03
CA LEU A 99 -8.14 -15.94 -13.46
C LEU A 99 -9.08 -14.73 -13.53
N GLU A 100 -10.36 -14.95 -13.82
CA GLU A 100 -11.37 -13.89 -13.82
C GLU A 100 -11.64 -13.42 -12.39
N ALA A 101 -11.79 -14.33 -11.43
CA ALA A 101 -11.94 -14.00 -10.02
C ALA A 101 -10.70 -13.23 -9.49
N VAL A 102 -9.50 -13.63 -9.91
CA VAL A 102 -8.28 -12.87 -9.60
C VAL A 102 -8.34 -11.45 -10.14
N GLY A 103 -8.89 -11.25 -11.34
CA GLY A 103 -9.09 -9.92 -11.92
C GLY A 103 -9.87 -8.97 -11.01
N TYR A 104 -10.90 -9.44 -10.31
CA TYR A 104 -11.64 -8.64 -9.31
C TYR A 104 -10.74 -8.23 -8.14
N GLY A 105 -9.89 -9.14 -7.66
CA GLY A 105 -8.90 -8.82 -6.61
C GLY A 105 -7.92 -7.76 -7.07
N LEU A 106 -7.42 -7.86 -8.31
CA LEU A 106 -6.49 -6.89 -8.89
C LEU A 106 -7.15 -5.51 -9.04
N GLN A 107 -8.42 -5.45 -9.47
CA GLN A 107 -9.17 -4.19 -9.58
C GLN A 107 -9.42 -3.53 -8.21
N ALA A 108 -9.75 -4.32 -7.19
CA ALA A 108 -9.87 -3.82 -5.82
C ALA A 108 -8.54 -3.23 -5.30
N ALA A 109 -7.42 -3.90 -5.58
CA ALA A 109 -6.09 -3.42 -5.27
C ALA A 109 -5.72 -2.14 -6.04
N ALA A 110 -6.05 -2.05 -7.34
CA ALA A 110 -5.83 -0.87 -8.16
C ALA A 110 -6.60 0.35 -7.63
N SER A 111 -7.86 0.15 -7.24
CA SER A 111 -8.70 1.21 -6.65
C SER A 111 -8.13 1.76 -5.33
N LEU A 112 -7.49 0.91 -4.52
CA LEU A 112 -6.81 1.34 -3.29
C LEU A 112 -5.63 2.27 -3.58
N LEU A 113 -4.87 2.00 -4.64
CA LEU A 113 -3.67 2.76 -4.95
C LEU A 113 -3.97 4.16 -5.49
N GLY A 114 -4.96 4.32 -6.35
CA GLY A 114 -5.42 5.61 -6.86
C GLY A 114 -4.32 6.51 -7.48
N GLN A 115 -4.68 7.44 -8.33
CA GLN A 115 -3.74 8.27 -9.08
C GLN A 115 -2.84 9.15 -8.18
N SER A 116 -3.35 9.61 -7.03
CA SER A 116 -2.60 10.43 -6.08
C SER A 116 -1.38 9.74 -5.46
N ARG A 117 -1.26 8.42 -5.56
CA ARG A 117 -0.14 7.64 -5.00
C ARG A 117 0.90 7.24 -6.04
N ARG A 118 0.73 7.66 -7.30
CA ARG A 118 1.61 7.28 -8.40
C ARG A 118 3.06 7.70 -8.17
N ASP A 119 3.29 8.97 -7.82
CA ASP A 119 4.65 9.48 -7.57
C ASP A 119 5.35 8.73 -6.44
N LEU A 120 4.58 8.37 -5.40
CA LEU A 120 5.10 7.57 -4.31
C LEU A 120 5.43 6.14 -4.74
N ALA A 121 4.63 5.55 -5.64
CA ALA A 121 4.90 4.24 -6.21
C ALA A 121 6.17 4.27 -7.08
N ALA A 122 6.37 5.29 -7.90
CA ALA A 122 7.58 5.48 -8.70
C ALA A 122 8.84 5.61 -7.81
N LYS A 123 8.79 6.46 -6.78
CA LYS A 123 9.87 6.60 -5.79
C LYS A 123 10.17 5.27 -5.09
N ARG A 124 9.13 4.53 -4.69
CA ARG A 124 9.27 3.21 -4.07
C ARG A 124 9.97 2.21 -5.01
N GLN A 125 9.53 2.12 -6.27
CA GLN A 125 10.13 1.26 -7.28
C GLN A 125 11.62 1.58 -7.48
N ALA A 126 11.98 2.85 -7.60
CA ALA A 126 13.37 3.28 -7.76
C ALA A 126 14.25 2.85 -6.56
N VAL A 127 13.75 3.02 -5.33
CA VAL A 127 14.48 2.62 -4.11
C VAL A 127 14.66 1.09 -4.06
N ILE A 128 13.62 0.31 -4.39
CA ILE A 128 13.70 -1.15 -4.40
C ILE A 128 14.66 -1.63 -5.50
N ALA A 129 14.59 -1.06 -6.70
CA ALA A 129 15.46 -1.44 -7.82
C ALA A 129 16.95 -1.18 -7.52
N ALA A 130 17.27 -0.15 -6.76
CA ALA A 130 18.64 0.19 -6.38
C ALA A 130 19.22 -0.70 -5.26
N ASN A 131 18.39 -1.45 -4.51
CA ASN A 131 18.82 -2.16 -3.30
C ASN A 131 18.47 -3.65 -3.37
N PRO A 132 19.48 -4.56 -3.49
CA PRO A 132 19.24 -6.01 -3.63
C PRO A 132 18.43 -6.63 -2.49
N GLU A 133 18.69 -6.25 -1.24
CA GLU A 133 17.94 -6.78 -0.07
C GLU A 133 16.47 -6.34 -0.07
N LEU A 134 16.15 -5.15 -0.61
CA LEU A 134 14.77 -4.71 -0.76
C LEU A 134 14.06 -5.43 -1.90
N ARG A 135 14.77 -5.79 -2.97
CA ARG A 135 14.24 -6.64 -4.05
C ARG A 135 13.88 -8.03 -3.56
N GLU A 136 14.75 -8.66 -2.76
CA GLU A 136 14.46 -9.95 -2.14
C GLU A 136 13.20 -9.89 -1.27
N ARG A 137 13.07 -8.84 -0.45
CA ARG A 137 11.89 -8.64 0.37
C ARG A 137 10.63 -8.37 -0.45
N GLU A 138 10.72 -7.65 -1.56
CA GLU A 138 9.62 -7.46 -2.51
C GLU A 138 9.14 -8.80 -3.08
N LEU A 139 10.06 -9.65 -3.54
CA LEU A 139 9.74 -10.99 -4.04
C LEU A 139 9.05 -11.85 -2.98
N SER A 140 9.52 -11.79 -1.73
CA SER A 140 8.86 -12.47 -0.60
C SER A 140 7.43 -11.97 -0.36
N LYS A 141 7.19 -10.65 -0.50
CA LYS A 141 5.83 -10.08 -0.38
C LYS A 141 4.92 -10.53 -1.52
N LEU A 142 5.43 -10.54 -2.77
CA LEU A 142 4.67 -11.03 -3.92
C LEU A 142 4.30 -12.51 -3.77
N ALA A 143 5.21 -13.35 -3.31
CA ALA A 143 4.92 -14.75 -2.99
C ALA A 143 3.83 -14.87 -1.90
N GLY A 144 3.86 -14.00 -0.89
CA GLY A 144 2.80 -13.92 0.12
C GLY A 144 1.43 -13.55 -0.46
N TYR A 145 1.38 -12.63 -1.43
CA TYR A 145 0.14 -12.27 -2.12
C TYR A 145 -0.38 -13.45 -2.95
N ALA A 146 0.49 -14.14 -3.71
CA ALA A 146 0.11 -15.31 -4.47
C ALA A 146 -0.48 -16.40 -3.57
N ALA A 147 0.17 -16.71 -2.45
CA ALA A 147 -0.33 -17.69 -1.50
C ALA A 147 -1.72 -17.31 -0.94
N ALA A 148 -1.93 -16.04 -0.58
CA ALA A 148 -3.20 -15.56 -0.05
C ALA A 148 -4.34 -15.58 -1.11
N ILE A 149 -4.03 -15.21 -2.34
CA ILE A 149 -4.96 -15.29 -3.49
C ILE A 149 -5.32 -16.74 -3.77
N ALA A 150 -4.34 -17.66 -3.81
CA ALA A 150 -4.57 -19.08 -4.06
C ALA A 150 -5.49 -19.68 -2.99
N GLU A 151 -5.29 -19.32 -1.72
CA GLU A 151 -6.16 -19.75 -0.62
C GLU A 151 -7.59 -19.19 -0.76
N ALA A 152 -7.75 -17.95 -1.20
CA ALA A 152 -9.06 -17.37 -1.48
C ALA A 152 -9.76 -18.11 -2.64
N LEU A 153 -9.05 -18.48 -3.69
CA LEU A 153 -9.57 -19.28 -4.80
C LEU A 153 -9.98 -20.69 -4.36
N ARG A 154 -9.20 -21.35 -3.50
CA ARG A 154 -9.57 -22.68 -2.94
C ARG A 154 -10.87 -22.61 -2.13
N ARG A 155 -11.08 -21.55 -1.34
CA ARG A 155 -12.34 -21.33 -0.62
C ARG A 155 -13.52 -21.11 -1.56
N ARG A 156 -13.29 -20.69 -2.78
CA ARG A 156 -14.29 -20.60 -3.86
C ARG A 156 -14.51 -21.93 -4.60
N GLY A 157 -13.81 -23.00 -4.22
CA GLY A 157 -13.91 -24.32 -4.83
C GLY A 157 -12.98 -24.54 -6.03
N VAL A 158 -12.02 -23.63 -6.27
CA VAL A 158 -10.99 -23.85 -7.31
C VAL A 158 -9.95 -24.84 -6.79
N ALA A 159 -9.78 -25.96 -7.49
CA ALA A 159 -8.81 -26.98 -7.12
C ALA A 159 -7.39 -26.61 -7.58
N ASP A 160 -6.37 -27.14 -6.90
CA ASP A 160 -5.00 -27.10 -7.40
C ASP A 160 -4.82 -28.07 -8.61
N PRO A 161 -3.91 -27.75 -9.56
CA PRO A 161 -2.97 -26.60 -9.55
C PRO A 161 -3.58 -25.26 -10.04
N HIS A 162 -4.84 -25.22 -10.45
CA HIS A 162 -5.46 -24.03 -11.07
C HIS A 162 -5.47 -22.81 -10.13
N ALA A 163 -5.74 -23.02 -8.81
CA ALA A 163 -5.73 -21.94 -7.84
C ALA A 163 -4.34 -21.31 -7.72
N THR A 164 -3.28 -22.12 -7.64
CA THR A 164 -1.90 -21.66 -7.56
C THR A 164 -1.48 -20.93 -8.84
N LEU A 165 -1.72 -21.53 -10.02
CA LEU A 165 -1.34 -20.93 -11.30
C LEU A 165 -2.04 -19.59 -11.54
N ALA A 166 -3.33 -19.49 -11.26
CA ALA A 166 -4.07 -18.23 -11.39
C ALA A 166 -3.57 -17.14 -10.44
N ALA A 167 -3.20 -17.52 -9.20
CA ALA A 167 -2.66 -16.58 -8.21
C ALA A 167 -1.28 -16.05 -8.61
N GLU A 168 -0.38 -16.92 -9.07
CA GLU A 168 0.97 -16.52 -9.55
C GLU A 168 0.85 -15.64 -10.80
N ALA A 169 -0.01 -16.00 -11.74
CA ALA A 169 -0.28 -15.19 -12.93
C ALA A 169 -0.81 -13.80 -12.54
N GLY A 170 -1.75 -13.74 -11.59
CA GLY A 170 -2.32 -12.48 -11.09
C GLY A 170 -1.31 -11.59 -10.40
N THR A 171 -0.43 -12.14 -9.57
CA THR A 171 0.65 -11.33 -8.93
C THR A 171 1.65 -10.82 -9.95
N THR A 172 1.93 -11.58 -11.01
CA THR A 172 2.77 -11.11 -12.13
C THR A 172 2.09 -9.95 -12.86
N VAL A 173 0.80 -10.06 -13.17
CA VAL A 173 0.01 -8.97 -13.77
C VAL A 173 0.03 -7.72 -12.90
N LEU A 174 -0.18 -7.86 -11.59
CA LEU A 174 -0.14 -6.73 -10.66
C LEU A 174 1.22 -6.02 -10.68
N ARG A 175 2.31 -6.78 -10.63
CA ARG A 175 3.67 -6.26 -10.66
C ARG A 175 3.94 -5.48 -11.95
N VAL A 176 3.62 -6.07 -13.10
CA VAL A 176 3.81 -5.44 -14.42
C VAL A 176 2.98 -4.17 -14.55
N ALA A 177 1.69 -4.23 -14.17
CA ALA A 177 0.79 -3.08 -14.23
C ALA A 177 1.24 -1.94 -13.30
N ILE A 178 1.70 -2.22 -12.08
CA ILE A 178 2.23 -1.20 -11.16
C ILE A 178 3.53 -0.60 -11.70
N GLU A 179 4.42 -1.40 -12.29
CA GLU A 179 5.67 -0.92 -12.87
C GLU A 179 5.42 0.01 -14.06
N GLU A 180 4.52 -0.37 -14.97
CA GLU A 180 4.10 0.47 -16.08
C GLU A 180 3.38 1.73 -15.60
N TRP A 181 2.47 1.61 -14.65
CA TRP A 181 1.76 2.75 -14.06
C TRP A 181 2.70 3.75 -13.38
N ALA A 182 3.69 3.28 -12.63
CA ALA A 182 4.62 4.14 -11.92
C ALA A 182 5.56 4.92 -12.87
N ASN A 183 6.00 4.28 -13.97
CA ASN A 183 7.05 4.81 -14.85
C ASN A 183 6.57 5.25 -16.25
N GLY A 184 5.32 4.91 -16.62
CA GLY A 184 4.74 5.19 -17.94
C GLY A 184 4.05 6.55 -18.06
N ASP A 185 3.10 6.68 -18.97
CA ASP A 185 2.38 7.91 -19.27
C ASP A 185 1.50 8.38 -18.10
N LEU A 186 1.52 9.69 -17.82
CA LEU A 186 0.84 10.32 -16.67
C LEU A 186 -0.69 10.21 -16.67
N GLY A 187 -1.31 9.94 -17.82
CA GLY A 187 -2.78 9.91 -17.95
C GLY A 187 -3.41 8.54 -17.79
N ARG A 188 -2.63 7.46 -17.59
CA ARG A 188 -3.18 6.10 -17.53
C ARG A 188 -3.50 5.69 -16.09
N GLU A 189 -4.70 5.15 -15.89
CA GLU A 189 -5.13 4.60 -14.60
C GLU A 189 -4.59 3.19 -14.39
N LEU A 190 -4.24 2.86 -13.14
CA LEU A 190 -3.75 1.52 -12.81
C LEU A 190 -4.78 0.43 -13.11
N SER A 191 -6.07 0.70 -12.92
CA SER A 191 -7.17 -0.20 -13.25
C SER A 191 -7.17 -0.60 -14.72
N THR A 192 -6.98 0.36 -15.62
CA THR A 192 -6.86 0.12 -17.07
C THR A 192 -5.65 -0.75 -17.40
N LEU A 193 -4.50 -0.46 -16.81
CA LEU A 193 -3.27 -1.23 -17.00
C LEU A 193 -3.40 -2.68 -16.50
N VAL A 194 -4.13 -2.89 -15.42
CA VAL A 194 -4.46 -4.23 -14.91
C VAL A 194 -5.33 -4.99 -15.92
N GLU A 195 -6.37 -4.37 -16.48
CA GLU A 195 -7.25 -4.98 -17.48
C GLU A 195 -6.49 -5.37 -18.75
N GLU A 196 -5.67 -4.45 -19.26
CA GLU A 196 -4.84 -4.69 -20.44
C GLU A 196 -3.81 -5.80 -20.21
N SER A 197 -3.12 -5.79 -19.07
CA SER A 197 -2.14 -6.83 -18.72
C SER A 197 -2.81 -8.21 -18.58
N LEU A 198 -4.02 -8.29 -18.01
CA LEU A 198 -4.80 -9.52 -17.97
C LEU A 198 -5.20 -9.99 -19.37
N ALA A 199 -5.61 -9.08 -20.26
CA ALA A 199 -5.96 -9.39 -21.64
C ALA A 199 -4.74 -9.90 -22.42
N GLN A 200 -3.58 -9.27 -22.25
CA GLN A 200 -2.31 -9.71 -22.83
C GLN A 200 -1.92 -11.10 -22.33
N LEU A 201 -2.01 -11.36 -21.03
CA LEU A 201 -1.73 -12.69 -20.47
C LEU A 201 -2.64 -13.77 -21.11
N ARG A 202 -3.93 -13.49 -21.26
CA ARG A 202 -4.87 -14.41 -21.92
C ARG A 202 -4.48 -14.66 -23.38
N ALA A 203 -4.10 -13.62 -24.12
CA ALA A 203 -3.66 -13.76 -25.51
C ALA A 203 -2.41 -14.66 -25.65
N LEU A 204 -1.45 -14.58 -24.72
CA LEU A 204 -0.28 -15.44 -24.70
C LEU A 204 -0.62 -16.93 -24.50
N THR A 205 -1.75 -17.24 -23.82
CA THR A 205 -2.14 -18.62 -23.49
C THR A 205 -3.06 -19.26 -24.55
N VAL A 206 -3.74 -18.47 -25.40
CA VAL A 206 -4.68 -18.98 -26.40
C VAL A 206 -4.01 -19.31 -27.75
N GLY A 207 -2.73 -18.98 -27.91
CA GLY A 207 -1.98 -19.23 -29.15
C GLY A 207 -2.44 -18.34 -30.31
N SER A 208 -1.50 -17.72 -30.96
CA SER A 208 -1.72 -16.99 -32.22
C SER A 208 -2.04 -17.94 -33.35
#